data_383305a02ddb66f3b0da2f5b063816fc
#
_entry.id   383305a02ddb66f3b0da2f5b063816fc
#
_cell.length_a   1.000
_cell.length_b   1.000
_cell.length_c   1.000
_cell.angle_alpha   90.00
_cell.angle_beta   90.00
_cell.angle_gamma   90.00
#
_symmetry.space_group_name_H-M   'P 1'
#
loop_
_entity.id
_entity.type
_entity.pdbx_description
1 polymer ?
#
loop_
_entity_poly.entity_id
_entity_poly.type
_entity_poly.pdbx_seq_one_letter_code
_entity_poly.pdbx_strand_id
1 'polypeptide(L)'
;ATPLAGGECVYGITPFRHMIEARSVDIVMIDLLRVGRIANWMKVAGMAEAFNLPVVSHLLPEIHVHLVSSVPNGLTVEYMPWSFRLFEEVPVPVKGELLVPSKPGLGLEFSRDLDRYVVG
;
A
#
# COMPACT_ATOMS: atom_id res chain seq x y z
N ALA A 1 5.24 -5.52 24.84
CA ALA A 1 6.00 -4.58 24.01
C ALA A 1 5.08 -4.05 22.90
N THR A 2 5.33 -2.84 22.40
CA THR A 2 4.59 -2.27 21.28
C THR A 2 5.08 -2.88 19.97
N PRO A 3 4.21 -3.40 19.09
CA PRO A 3 4.62 -3.90 17.78
C PRO A 3 5.26 -2.80 16.94
N LEU A 4 6.33 -3.16 16.22
CA LEU A 4 7.05 -2.26 15.33
C LEU A 4 6.63 -2.52 13.88
N ALA A 5 6.18 -1.48 13.19
CA ALA A 5 5.97 -1.48 11.74
C ALA A 5 7.18 -0.85 11.03
N GLY A 6 7.59 -1.44 9.92
CA GLY A 6 8.69 -0.91 9.11
C GLY A 6 8.80 -1.57 7.76
N GLY A 7 9.60 -0.95 6.88
CA GLY A 7 9.78 -1.41 5.50
C GLY A 7 9.46 -0.36 4.44
N GLU A 8 8.89 0.78 4.81
CA GLU A 8 8.47 1.85 3.89
C GLU A 8 9.62 2.39 3.04
N CYS A 9 10.84 2.37 3.53
CA CYS A 9 12.03 2.81 2.80
C CYS A 9 12.73 1.70 2.00
N VAL A 10 12.16 0.50 1.95
CA VAL A 10 12.80 -0.68 1.32
C VAL A 10 12.45 -0.76 -0.17
N TYR A 11 13.46 -0.93 -1.02
CA TYR A 11 13.33 -1.01 -2.47
C TYR A 11 13.43 -2.46 -2.97
N GLY A 12 12.49 -2.85 -3.84
CA GLY A 12 12.45 -4.20 -4.43
C GLY A 12 12.08 -5.30 -3.43
N ILE A 13 12.25 -6.56 -3.83
CA ILE A 13 11.78 -7.74 -3.06
C ILE A 13 12.85 -8.28 -2.11
N THR A 14 14.11 -8.33 -2.57
CA THR A 14 15.17 -9.04 -1.86
C THR A 14 15.47 -8.49 -0.46
N PRO A 15 15.55 -7.16 -0.24
CA PRO A 15 15.73 -6.63 1.11
C PRO A 15 14.54 -6.94 2.04
N PHE A 16 13.31 -6.98 1.53
CA PHE A 16 12.15 -7.43 2.32
C PHE A 16 12.30 -8.87 2.80
N ARG A 17 12.81 -9.77 1.94
CA ARG A 17 13.11 -11.14 2.36
C ARG A 17 14.07 -11.17 3.55
N HIS A 18 15.17 -10.44 3.47
CA HIS A 18 16.15 -10.38 4.55
C HIS A 18 15.55 -9.80 5.85
N MET A 19 14.74 -8.75 5.74
CA MET A 19 14.06 -8.13 6.88
C MET A 19 13.09 -9.10 7.57
N ILE A 20 12.32 -9.85 6.79
CA ILE A 20 11.35 -10.84 7.27
C ILE A 20 12.07 -12.03 7.92
N GLU A 21 13.09 -12.59 7.25
CA GLU A 21 13.91 -13.70 7.77
C GLU A 21 14.60 -13.33 9.10
N ALA A 22 15.10 -12.10 9.20
CA ALA A 22 15.75 -11.58 10.42
C ALA A 22 14.75 -11.18 11.52
N ARG A 23 13.43 -11.26 11.28
CA ARG A 23 12.37 -10.81 12.19
C ARG A 23 12.61 -9.40 12.74
N SER A 24 13.02 -8.49 11.85
CA SER A 24 13.39 -7.12 12.21
C SER A 24 12.19 -6.23 12.55
N VAL A 25 10.98 -6.65 12.18
CA VAL A 25 9.72 -5.93 12.42
C VAL A 25 8.61 -6.92 12.77
N ASP A 26 7.57 -6.42 13.44
CA ASP A 26 6.37 -7.17 13.76
C ASP A 26 5.29 -7.00 12.68
N ILE A 27 5.33 -5.90 11.93
CA ILE A 27 4.39 -5.54 10.87
C ILE A 27 5.21 -5.06 9.67
N VAL A 28 4.99 -5.68 8.51
CA VAL A 28 5.70 -5.30 7.27
C VAL A 28 4.95 -4.16 6.59
N MET A 29 5.57 -2.98 6.52
CA MET A 29 5.02 -1.81 5.84
C MET A 29 5.58 -1.73 4.42
N ILE A 30 4.70 -1.76 3.41
CA ILE A 30 5.10 -1.86 2.01
C ILE A 30 4.69 -0.61 1.25
N ASP A 31 5.68 0.09 0.68
CA ASP A 31 5.46 1.17 -0.27
C ASP A 31 5.42 0.63 -1.70
N LEU A 32 4.31 0.89 -2.41
CA LEU A 32 4.09 0.37 -3.76
C LEU A 32 5.12 0.87 -4.78
N LEU A 33 5.51 2.14 -4.68
CA LEU A 33 6.45 2.74 -5.63
C LEU A 33 7.87 2.23 -5.39
N ARG A 34 8.26 2.07 -4.13
CA ARG A 34 9.60 1.59 -3.74
C ARG A 34 9.77 0.09 -3.97
N VAL A 35 8.76 -0.72 -3.70
CA VAL A 35 8.80 -2.14 -4.05
C VAL A 35 8.71 -2.36 -5.57
N GLY A 36 8.22 -1.35 -6.30
CA GLY A 36 8.33 -1.17 -7.73
C GLY A 36 7.11 -1.55 -8.57
N ARG A 37 6.14 -2.30 -8.04
CA ARG A 37 4.89 -2.66 -8.74
C ARG A 37 3.97 -3.52 -7.89
N ILE A 38 2.70 -3.60 -8.29
CA ILE A 38 1.67 -4.45 -7.64
C ILE A 38 2.14 -5.90 -7.49
N ALA A 39 2.69 -6.51 -8.54
CA ALA A 39 3.16 -7.90 -8.49
C ALA A 39 4.26 -8.13 -7.44
N ASN A 40 5.13 -7.16 -7.23
CA ASN A 40 6.17 -7.24 -6.19
C ASN A 40 5.57 -7.06 -4.80
N TRP A 41 4.62 -6.12 -4.65
CA TRP A 41 3.88 -5.91 -3.41
C TRP A 41 3.20 -7.20 -2.96
N MET A 42 2.49 -7.87 -3.86
CA MET A 42 1.82 -9.15 -3.61
C MET A 42 2.81 -10.27 -3.20
N LYS A 43 4.00 -10.31 -3.82
CA LYS A 43 5.05 -11.27 -3.43
C LYS A 43 5.58 -11.01 -2.03
N VAL A 44 5.78 -9.74 -1.65
CA VAL A 44 6.22 -9.38 -0.30
C VAL A 44 5.14 -9.74 0.72
N ALA A 45 3.87 -9.44 0.42
CA ALA A 45 2.75 -9.82 1.28
C ALA A 45 2.68 -11.34 1.50
N GLY A 46 2.85 -12.15 0.44
CA GLY A 46 2.90 -13.60 0.55
C GLY A 46 4.10 -14.13 1.33
N MET A 47 5.28 -13.50 1.19
CA MET A 47 6.44 -13.83 2.04
C MET A 47 6.14 -13.52 3.52
N ALA A 48 5.58 -12.36 3.82
CA ALA A 48 5.21 -11.98 5.19
C ALA A 48 4.17 -12.94 5.77
N GLU A 49 3.17 -13.35 4.99
CA GLU A 49 2.16 -14.34 5.37
C GLU A 49 2.80 -15.66 5.79
N ALA A 50 3.78 -16.18 5.03
CA ALA A 50 4.48 -17.42 5.35
C ALA A 50 5.24 -17.37 6.70
N PHE A 51 5.55 -16.16 7.19
CA PHE A 51 6.17 -15.91 8.48
C PHE A 51 5.18 -15.46 9.57
N ASN A 52 3.87 -15.51 9.27
CA ASN A 52 2.78 -15.02 10.14
C ASN A 52 2.92 -13.53 10.51
N LEU A 53 3.42 -12.71 9.58
CA LEU A 53 3.54 -11.27 9.76
C LEU A 53 2.41 -10.57 9.01
N PRO A 54 1.70 -9.62 9.65
CA PRO A 54 0.74 -8.78 8.97
C PRO A 54 1.44 -7.75 8.07
N VAL A 55 0.71 -7.27 7.07
CA VAL A 55 1.17 -6.22 6.17
C VAL A 55 0.29 -4.98 6.28
N VAL A 56 0.92 -3.82 6.12
CA VAL A 56 0.26 -2.51 6.03
C VAL A 56 0.81 -1.74 4.83
N SER A 57 0.06 -0.75 4.38
CA SER A 57 0.51 0.13 3.31
C SER A 57 1.36 1.28 3.82
N HIS A 58 2.17 1.83 2.92
CA HIS A 58 2.77 3.16 3.03
C HIS A 58 2.28 4.03 1.88
N LEU A 59 1.68 5.18 2.18
CA LEU A 59 1.13 6.13 1.20
C LEU A 59 0.10 5.51 0.22
N LEU A 60 -0.32 6.25 -0.78
CA LEU A 60 -1.20 5.84 -1.88
C LEU A 60 -2.43 5.04 -1.42
N PRO A 61 -3.23 5.54 -0.46
CA PRO A 61 -4.39 4.81 0.06
C PRO A 61 -5.39 4.45 -1.04
N GLU A 62 -5.50 5.25 -2.09
CA GLU A 62 -6.39 5.05 -3.23
C GLU A 62 -6.07 3.80 -4.05
N ILE A 63 -4.82 3.32 -4.00
CA ILE A 63 -4.39 2.07 -4.63
C ILE A 63 -4.27 0.95 -3.60
N HIS A 64 -3.65 1.26 -2.45
CA HIS A 64 -3.39 0.25 -1.43
C HIS A 64 -4.65 -0.36 -0.80
N VAL A 65 -5.80 0.36 -0.82
CA VAL A 65 -7.06 -0.21 -0.36
C VAL A 65 -7.41 -1.52 -1.07
N HIS A 66 -7.09 -1.64 -2.37
CA HIS A 66 -7.27 -2.87 -3.13
C HIS A 66 -6.27 -3.95 -2.71
N LEU A 67 -5.00 -3.58 -2.51
CA LEU A 67 -3.93 -4.53 -2.22
C LEU A 67 -4.08 -5.12 -0.82
N VAL A 68 -4.25 -4.27 0.19
CA VAL A 68 -4.39 -4.71 1.59
C VAL A 68 -5.65 -5.55 1.77
N SER A 69 -6.76 -5.20 1.12
CA SER A 69 -8.00 -5.99 1.21
C SER A 69 -7.96 -7.31 0.44
N SER A 70 -7.00 -7.49 -0.48
CA SER A 70 -6.89 -8.70 -1.31
C SER A 70 -6.03 -9.81 -0.69
N VAL A 71 -5.33 -9.54 0.41
CA VAL A 71 -4.43 -10.50 1.05
C VAL A 71 -4.91 -10.88 2.45
N PRO A 72 -4.74 -12.15 2.88
CA PRO A 72 -5.28 -12.62 4.16
C PRO A 72 -4.60 -12.01 5.38
N ASN A 73 -3.35 -11.56 5.24
CA ASN A 73 -2.56 -10.92 6.28
C ASN A 73 -2.56 -9.38 6.20
N GLY A 74 -3.45 -8.79 5.39
CA GLY A 74 -3.65 -7.34 5.32
C GLY A 74 -4.25 -6.79 6.62
N LEU A 75 -3.60 -5.81 7.24
CA LEU A 75 -4.04 -5.27 8.53
C LEU A 75 -4.77 -3.93 8.40
N THR A 76 -4.15 -2.95 7.77
CA THR A 76 -4.72 -1.61 7.62
C THR A 76 -4.03 -0.84 6.49
N VAL A 77 -4.67 0.26 6.07
CA VAL A 77 -4.14 1.20 5.08
C VAL A 77 -3.72 2.49 5.79
N GLU A 78 -2.50 2.96 5.52
CA GLU A 78 -2.10 4.30 5.92
C GLU A 78 -2.87 5.32 5.07
N TYR A 79 -3.64 6.20 5.72
CA TYR A 79 -4.43 7.20 5.03
C TYR A 79 -3.69 8.53 4.95
N MET A 80 -2.96 8.72 3.84
CA MET A 80 -2.19 9.94 3.56
C MET A 80 -2.58 10.48 2.17
N PRO A 81 -3.38 11.56 2.09
CA PRO A 81 -4.03 12.02 0.85
C PRO A 81 -3.13 12.85 -0.06
N TRP A 82 -1.84 12.57 -0.19
CA TRP A 82 -0.90 13.39 -0.95
C TRP A 82 -1.13 13.38 -2.46
N SER A 83 -1.60 12.25 -3.00
CA SER A 83 -1.84 12.03 -4.44
C SER A 83 -3.28 12.34 -4.87
N PHE A 84 -4.19 12.62 -3.96
CA PHE A 84 -5.63 12.74 -4.23
C PHE A 84 -5.99 13.80 -5.26
N ARG A 85 -5.22 14.90 -5.32
CA ARG A 85 -5.39 15.96 -6.32
C ARG A 85 -5.19 15.49 -7.77
N LEU A 86 -4.61 14.31 -7.99
CA LEU A 86 -4.40 13.72 -9.31
C LEU A 86 -5.64 12.99 -9.84
N PHE A 87 -6.67 12.79 -9.01
CA PHE A 87 -7.84 11.99 -9.33
C PHE A 87 -9.14 12.77 -9.14
N GLU A 88 -10.18 12.42 -9.92
CA GLU A 88 -11.52 13.01 -9.79
C GLU A 88 -12.22 12.54 -8.51
N GLU A 89 -12.11 11.26 -8.19
CA GLU A 89 -12.68 10.64 -7.00
C GLU A 89 -11.64 9.77 -6.32
N VAL A 90 -11.66 9.74 -5.00
CA VAL A 90 -10.75 8.93 -4.18
C VAL A 90 -11.52 8.30 -3.02
N PRO A 91 -11.08 7.15 -2.49
CA PRO A 91 -11.67 6.57 -1.30
C PRO A 91 -11.57 7.52 -0.10
N VAL A 92 -12.67 7.70 0.62
CA VAL A 92 -12.73 8.53 1.83
C VAL A 92 -13.11 7.65 3.02
N PRO A 93 -12.41 7.77 4.17
CA PRO A 93 -12.73 6.99 5.35
C PRO A 93 -14.14 7.32 5.89
N VAL A 94 -14.91 6.27 6.16
CA VAL A 94 -16.23 6.39 6.81
C VAL A 94 -16.20 5.54 8.09
N LYS A 95 -16.39 6.16 9.24
CA LYS A 95 -16.36 5.49 10.55
C LYS A 95 -15.10 4.65 10.81
N GLY A 96 -13.94 5.11 10.31
CA GLY A 96 -12.66 4.42 10.46
C GLY A 96 -12.40 3.31 9.44
N GLU A 97 -13.28 3.10 8.48
CA GLU A 97 -13.15 2.12 7.41
C GLU A 97 -12.95 2.80 6.06
N LEU A 98 -12.13 2.18 5.20
CA LEU A 98 -11.92 2.59 3.82
C LEU A 98 -12.52 1.55 2.89
N LEU A 99 -13.56 1.95 2.13
CA LEU A 99 -14.24 1.05 1.21
C LEU A 99 -13.44 0.87 -0.08
N VAL A 100 -13.34 -0.38 -0.54
CA VAL A 100 -12.75 -0.68 -1.85
C VAL A 100 -13.72 -0.19 -2.95
N PRO A 101 -13.24 0.64 -3.91
CA PRO A 101 -14.08 1.08 -5.03
C PRO A 101 -14.62 -0.09 -5.84
N SER A 102 -15.90 0.00 -6.25
CA SER A 102 -16.56 -1.04 -7.06
C SER A 102 -16.47 -0.81 -8.57
N LYS A 103 -15.90 0.31 -9.00
CA LYS A 103 -15.66 0.63 -10.43
C LYS A 103 -14.60 -0.32 -11.01
N PRO A 104 -14.62 -0.59 -12.35
CA PRO A 104 -13.60 -1.42 -12.99
C PRO A 104 -12.17 -0.92 -12.78
N GLY A 105 -11.22 -1.84 -12.72
CA GLY A 105 -9.80 -1.54 -12.46
C GLY A 105 -9.58 -1.04 -11.04
N LEU A 106 -8.81 0.04 -10.88
CA LEU A 106 -8.60 0.70 -9.58
C LEU A 106 -9.76 1.61 -9.18
N GLY A 107 -10.74 1.82 -10.07
CA GLY A 107 -11.84 2.76 -9.84
C GLY A 107 -11.41 4.22 -9.82
N LEU A 108 -10.21 4.52 -10.34
CA LEU A 108 -9.62 5.86 -10.36
C LEU A 108 -9.67 6.44 -11.78
N GLU A 109 -10.00 7.72 -11.86
CA GLU A 109 -9.93 8.53 -13.08
C GLU A 109 -9.03 9.73 -12.80
N PHE A 110 -8.15 10.07 -13.74
CA PHE A 110 -7.31 11.25 -13.57
C PHE A 110 -8.15 12.53 -13.59
N SER A 111 -7.75 13.47 -12.74
CA SER A 111 -8.35 14.80 -12.69
C SER A 111 -8.26 15.49 -14.05
N ARG A 112 -9.30 16.21 -14.43
CA ARG A 112 -9.34 17.07 -15.64
C ARG A 112 -8.30 18.19 -15.58
N ASP A 113 -7.87 18.55 -14.38
CA ASP A 113 -6.84 19.56 -14.13
C ASP A 113 -5.41 18.99 -14.10
N LEU A 114 -5.22 17.72 -14.50
CA LEU A 114 -3.92 17.03 -14.43
C LEU A 114 -2.80 17.79 -15.14
N ASP A 115 -3.12 18.48 -16.25
CA ASP A 115 -2.16 19.27 -17.03
C ASP A 115 -1.43 20.34 -16.20
N ARG A 116 -2.03 20.79 -15.09
CA ARG A 116 -1.38 21.74 -14.16
C ARG A 116 -0.16 21.15 -13.44
N TYR A 117 -0.05 19.84 -13.42
CA TYR A 117 1.03 19.11 -12.75
C TYR A 117 2.04 18.51 -13.72
N VAL A 118 1.82 18.68 -15.03
CA VAL A 118 2.77 18.26 -16.05
C VAL A 118 3.87 19.30 -16.14
N VAL A 119 5.10 18.90 -15.82
CA VAL A 119 6.30 19.69 -16.00
C VAL A 119 6.87 19.35 -17.37
N GLY A 120 6.98 20.36 -18.24
CA GLY A 120 7.58 20.24 -19.58
C GLY A 120 9.10 20.11 -19.53
#